data_a9dc4635bbdc6d335e76f2224f16561d
#
_entry.id   a9dc4635bbdc6d335e76f2224f16561d
#
_cell.length_a   1.000
_cell.length_b   1.000
_cell.length_c   1.000
_cell.angle_alpha   90.00
_cell.angle_beta   90.00
_cell.angle_gamma   90.00
#
_symmetry.space_group_name_H-M   'P 1'
#
loop_
_entity.id
_entity.type
_entity.pdbx_description
1 polymer ?
#
loop_
_entity_poly.entity_id
_entity_poly.type
_entity_poly.pdbx_seq_one_letter_code
_entity_poly.pdbx_strand_id
1 'polypeptide(L)'
;MKRRSFIKLLGLTSVFNTKLLSQDNNEKVSFKHGIASGDPTHDSVIIWTKITKDTNIKIDVDWQISNKKDFSNIISYGKTKSYSSNNFTVKIDAKIPLKHNAQSIYYRFIVNNIFSPIGTTKTLPTSNPVKFNLAFCSCSNY
;
A
#
# COMPACT_ATOMS: atom_id res chain seq x y z
N MET A 1 59.92 38.75 6.94
CA MET A 1 58.68 38.07 6.52
C MET A 1 58.06 37.40 7.74
N LYS A 2 56.85 37.80 8.11
CA LYS A 2 56.26 37.48 9.40
C LYS A 2 55.57 36.11 9.35
N ARG A 3 56.02 35.14 10.16
CA ARG A 3 55.50 33.75 10.28
C ARG A 3 54.02 33.61 10.66
N ARG A 4 53.32 34.73 10.88
CA ARG A 4 51.92 34.72 11.37
C ARG A 4 50.86 34.66 10.24
N SER A 5 51.22 34.78 8.97
CA SER A 5 50.25 34.79 7.87
C SER A 5 50.04 33.40 7.24
N PHE A 6 50.88 32.42 7.55
CA PHE A 6 50.78 31.06 6.95
C PHE A 6 49.77 30.17 7.71
N ILE A 7 49.48 30.46 8.98
CA ILE A 7 48.57 29.66 9.81
C ILE A 7 47.09 29.98 9.53
N LYS A 8 46.81 31.16 8.94
CA LYS A 8 45.43 31.54 8.60
C LYS A 8 44.88 30.92 7.33
N LEU A 9 45.74 30.31 6.50
CA LEU A 9 45.34 29.73 5.24
C LEU A 9 45.07 28.24 5.32
N LEU A 10 45.44 27.57 6.43
CA LEU A 10 45.22 26.11 6.60
C LEU A 10 43.92 25.79 7.40
N GLY A 11 43.18 26.80 7.84
CA GLY A 11 41.99 26.62 8.66
C GLY A 11 40.64 26.56 7.90
N LEU A 12 40.62 26.61 6.57
CA LEU A 12 39.38 26.84 5.83
C LEU A 12 39.00 25.72 4.83
N THR A 13 39.62 24.55 4.91
CA THR A 13 39.30 23.45 3.98
C THR A 13 38.89 22.15 4.65
N SER A 14 38.41 22.18 5.87
CA SER A 14 37.70 21.04 6.44
C SER A 14 36.20 21.32 6.56
N VAL A 15 35.57 21.75 5.46
CA VAL A 15 34.16 21.41 5.27
C VAL A 15 34.13 19.92 5.01
N PHE A 16 34.11 19.15 6.08
CA PHE A 16 33.68 17.75 6.01
C PHE A 16 32.33 17.72 5.32
N ASN A 17 32.33 17.40 4.02
CA ASN A 17 31.19 16.81 3.37
C ASN A 17 30.95 15.47 4.09
N THR A 18 30.34 15.52 5.25
CA THR A 18 29.54 14.40 5.72
C THR A 18 28.35 14.35 4.77
N LYS A 19 28.55 13.72 3.58
CA LYS A 19 27.45 12.98 2.99
C LYS A 19 26.98 12.08 4.11
N LEU A 20 25.89 12.46 4.78
CA LEU A 20 25.04 11.49 5.42
C LEU A 20 24.78 10.46 4.30
N LEU A 21 25.48 9.34 4.41
CA LEU A 21 25.06 8.11 3.78
C LEU A 21 23.73 7.79 4.47
N SER A 22 22.68 8.44 4.00
CA SER A 22 21.34 7.90 4.11
C SER A 22 21.48 6.51 3.54
N GLN A 23 21.63 5.52 4.40
CA GLN A 23 21.45 4.13 4.00
C GLN A 23 20.04 4.10 3.43
N ASP A 24 19.99 4.21 2.11
CA ASP A 24 18.80 3.95 1.33
C ASP A 24 18.55 2.44 1.48
N ASN A 25 17.98 2.07 2.63
CA ASN A 25 17.46 0.74 2.88
C ASN A 25 16.24 0.56 1.96
N ASN A 26 16.47 0.70 0.66
CA ASN A 26 15.55 0.35 -0.40
C ASN A 26 15.44 -1.19 -0.49
N GLU A 27 15.12 -1.80 0.64
CA GLU A 27 14.60 -3.17 0.64
C GLU A 27 13.38 -3.17 -0.26
N LYS A 28 13.52 -3.84 -1.39
CA LYS A 28 12.57 -3.82 -2.49
C LYS A 28 11.22 -4.39 -2.05
N VAL A 29 10.28 -3.51 -1.74
CA VAL A 29 8.89 -3.89 -1.49
C VAL A 29 8.25 -4.33 -2.80
N SER A 30 7.47 -5.42 -2.76
CA SER A 30 6.69 -5.85 -3.91
C SER A 30 5.40 -6.56 -3.48
N PHE A 31 4.42 -6.60 -4.38
CA PHE A 31 3.13 -7.27 -4.22
C PHE A 31 3.06 -8.51 -5.13
N LYS A 32 4.06 -9.40 -5.05
CA LYS A 32 4.22 -10.57 -5.93
C LYS A 32 3.04 -11.54 -5.89
N HIS A 33 2.32 -11.58 -4.76
CA HIS A 33 1.16 -12.46 -4.58
C HIS A 33 -0.16 -11.81 -5.01
N GLY A 34 -0.08 -10.61 -5.62
CA GLY A 34 -1.26 -9.87 -6.05
C GLY A 34 -2.08 -9.31 -4.88
N ILE A 35 -3.32 -8.97 -5.17
CA ILE A 35 -4.31 -8.48 -4.22
C ILE A 35 -5.63 -9.21 -4.46
N ALA A 36 -6.47 -9.31 -3.44
CA ALA A 36 -7.79 -9.92 -3.57
C ALA A 36 -8.82 -9.21 -2.70
N SER A 37 -10.09 -9.43 -3.00
CA SER A 37 -11.23 -8.99 -2.22
C SER A 37 -12.29 -10.09 -2.11
N GLY A 38 -13.09 -10.02 -1.07
CA GLY A 38 -14.14 -11.00 -0.82
C GLY A 38 -15.07 -10.57 0.32
N ASP A 39 -16.01 -11.44 0.65
CA ASP A 39 -16.94 -11.27 1.76
C ASP A 39 -17.62 -9.88 1.79
N PRO A 40 -18.27 -9.48 0.66
CA PRO A 40 -18.91 -8.19 0.59
C PRO A 40 -20.18 -8.15 1.46
N THR A 41 -20.37 -7.03 2.15
CA THR A 41 -21.64 -6.66 2.77
C THR A 41 -22.27 -5.50 1.99
N HIS A 42 -23.32 -4.88 2.52
CA HIS A 42 -23.92 -3.68 1.90
C HIS A 42 -23.02 -2.46 2.00
N ASP A 43 -22.17 -2.39 3.02
CA ASP A 43 -21.36 -1.21 3.36
C ASP A 43 -19.87 -1.52 3.57
N SER A 44 -19.44 -2.74 3.31
CA SER A 44 -18.03 -3.12 3.45
C SER A 44 -17.60 -4.24 2.51
N VAL A 45 -16.29 -4.41 2.38
CA VAL A 45 -15.66 -5.50 1.66
C VAL A 45 -14.32 -5.81 2.30
N ILE A 46 -14.00 -7.09 2.43
CA ILE A 46 -12.65 -7.50 2.82
C ILE A 46 -11.73 -7.32 1.62
N ILE A 47 -10.65 -6.56 1.82
CA ILE A 47 -9.53 -6.47 0.88
C ILE A 47 -8.27 -7.02 1.54
N TRP A 48 -7.43 -7.70 0.78
CA TRP A 48 -6.21 -8.27 1.33
C TRP A 48 -5.07 -8.38 0.32
N THR A 49 -3.86 -8.45 0.84
CA THR A 49 -2.62 -8.67 0.09
C THR A 49 -1.57 -9.32 0.97
N LYS A 50 -0.51 -9.83 0.35
CA LYS A 50 0.73 -10.21 1.01
C LYS A 50 1.87 -9.36 0.46
N ILE A 51 2.59 -8.68 1.36
CA ILE A 51 3.74 -7.87 1.00
C ILE A 51 4.97 -8.77 0.97
N THR A 52 5.76 -8.67 -0.08
CA THR A 52 7.07 -9.30 -0.17
C THR A 52 8.13 -8.25 0.11
N LYS A 53 8.85 -8.42 1.19
CA LYS A 53 9.96 -7.58 1.59
C LYS A 53 10.95 -8.44 2.39
N ASP A 54 12.23 -8.24 2.15
CA ASP A 54 13.29 -8.92 2.90
C ASP A 54 13.59 -8.14 4.18
N THR A 55 12.76 -8.35 5.21
CA THR A 55 12.89 -7.67 6.51
C THR A 55 12.16 -8.44 7.60
N ASN A 56 12.65 -8.28 8.83
CA ASN A 56 11.95 -8.73 10.04
C ASN A 56 11.23 -7.59 10.77
N ILE A 57 11.25 -6.39 10.21
CA ILE A 57 10.65 -5.19 10.80
C ILE A 57 9.21 -5.06 10.31
N LYS A 58 8.35 -4.52 11.17
CA LYS A 58 6.96 -4.17 10.80
C LYS A 58 6.95 -3.23 9.58
N ILE A 59 5.95 -3.39 8.73
CA ILE A 59 5.73 -2.58 7.53
C ILE A 59 4.47 -1.74 7.75
N ASP A 60 4.57 -0.44 7.57
CA ASP A 60 3.40 0.44 7.51
C ASP A 60 2.77 0.34 6.11
N VAL A 61 1.46 0.16 6.07
CA VAL A 61 0.69 -0.09 4.85
C VAL A 61 -0.48 0.87 4.80
N ASP A 62 -0.53 1.68 3.76
CA ASP A 62 -1.70 2.48 3.43
C ASP A 62 -2.60 1.70 2.46
N TRP A 63 -3.90 1.93 2.51
CA TRP A 63 -4.84 1.41 1.55
C TRP A 63 -5.84 2.47 1.12
N GLN A 64 -6.33 2.36 -0.09
CA GLN A 64 -7.27 3.31 -0.69
C GLN A 64 -8.34 2.57 -1.48
N ILE A 65 -9.56 3.09 -1.41
CA ILE A 65 -10.69 2.69 -2.26
C ILE A 65 -11.20 3.93 -2.99
N SER A 66 -11.49 3.77 -4.27
CA SER A 66 -11.99 4.82 -5.13
C SER A 66 -13.16 4.31 -5.97
N ASN A 67 -14.08 5.19 -6.33
CA ASN A 67 -15.11 4.92 -7.32
C ASN A 67 -14.64 5.20 -8.76
N LYS A 68 -13.36 5.62 -8.92
CA LYS A 68 -12.71 5.83 -10.23
C LYS A 68 -11.39 5.07 -10.28
N LYS A 69 -11.10 4.47 -11.43
CA LYS A 69 -9.90 3.64 -11.63
C LYS A 69 -8.60 4.43 -11.53
N ASP A 70 -8.63 5.71 -11.84
CA ASP A 70 -7.48 6.63 -11.74
C ASP A 70 -7.24 7.15 -10.32
N PHE A 71 -8.07 6.76 -9.34
CA PHE A 71 -8.02 7.23 -7.95
C PHE A 71 -8.17 8.75 -7.79
N SER A 72 -8.79 9.44 -8.75
CA SER A 72 -9.10 10.86 -8.65
C SER A 72 -10.20 11.16 -7.62
N ASN A 73 -10.97 10.17 -7.19
CA ASN A 73 -12.00 10.31 -6.16
C ASN A 73 -11.94 9.15 -5.15
N ILE A 74 -11.15 9.33 -4.10
CA ILE A 74 -11.02 8.35 -3.00
C ILE A 74 -12.26 8.45 -2.11
N ILE A 75 -12.92 7.32 -1.88
CA ILE A 75 -14.15 7.21 -1.07
C ILE A 75 -13.93 6.55 0.28
N SER A 76 -12.83 5.82 0.44
CA SER A 76 -12.40 5.22 1.71
C SER A 76 -10.90 5.00 1.70
N TYR A 77 -10.27 5.15 2.86
CA TYR A 77 -8.83 4.92 3.00
C TYR A 77 -8.46 4.65 4.45
N GLY A 78 -7.27 4.15 4.68
CA GLY A 78 -6.74 3.97 6.02
C GLY A 78 -5.31 3.47 6.04
N LYS A 79 -4.83 3.23 7.25
CA LYS A 79 -3.48 2.76 7.53
C LYS A 79 -3.53 1.53 8.40
N THR A 80 -2.59 0.63 8.20
CA THR A 80 -2.41 -0.57 9.02
C THR A 80 -0.93 -0.93 9.09
N LYS A 81 -0.64 -1.96 9.88
CA LYS A 81 0.72 -2.51 9.98
C LYS A 81 0.71 -3.98 9.65
N SER A 82 1.73 -4.42 8.96
CA SER A 82 1.98 -5.82 8.66
C SER A 82 3.24 -6.28 9.39
N TYR A 83 3.27 -7.54 9.81
CA TYR A 83 4.32 -8.12 10.64
C TYR A 83 4.81 -9.44 10.06
N SER A 84 6.04 -9.81 10.37
CA SER A 84 6.60 -11.11 10.01
C SER A 84 5.82 -12.27 10.62
N SER A 85 5.26 -12.09 11.83
CA SER A 85 4.46 -13.11 12.53
C SER A 85 3.20 -13.52 11.77
N ASN A 86 2.64 -12.66 10.91
CA ASN A 86 1.52 -12.97 10.02
C ASN A 86 1.96 -13.11 8.55
N ASN A 87 3.26 -13.39 8.34
CA ASN A 87 3.85 -13.55 7.02
C ASN A 87 3.61 -12.35 6.10
N PHE A 88 3.62 -11.15 6.69
CA PHE A 88 3.35 -9.87 6.03
C PHE A 88 2.02 -9.80 5.26
N THR A 89 1.04 -10.57 5.70
CA THR A 89 -0.33 -10.51 5.16
C THR A 89 -1.08 -9.32 5.78
N VAL A 90 -1.81 -8.60 4.95
CA VAL A 90 -2.72 -7.51 5.33
C VAL A 90 -4.13 -7.91 4.96
N LYS A 91 -5.06 -7.81 5.89
CA LYS A 91 -6.50 -8.04 5.69
C LYS A 91 -7.27 -6.90 6.33
N ILE A 92 -8.12 -6.24 5.56
CA ILE A 92 -8.86 -5.03 5.95
C ILE A 92 -10.35 -5.25 5.68
N ASP A 93 -11.20 -5.05 6.66
CA ASP A 93 -12.63 -4.83 6.46
C ASP A 93 -12.86 -3.35 6.12
N ALA A 94 -12.87 -3.06 4.83
CA ALA A 94 -12.91 -1.70 4.34
C ALA A 94 -14.36 -1.22 4.21
N LYS A 95 -14.71 -0.16 4.95
CA LYS A 95 -16.04 0.44 4.90
C LYS A 95 -16.22 1.29 3.64
N ILE A 96 -17.38 1.14 3.01
CA ILE A 96 -17.77 1.80 1.78
C ILE A 96 -19.02 2.62 2.04
N PRO A 97 -19.03 3.94 1.74
CA PRO A 97 -20.24 4.74 1.88
C PRO A 97 -21.39 4.18 1.03
N LEU A 98 -22.60 4.06 1.62
CA LEU A 98 -23.77 3.45 0.99
C LEU A 98 -24.15 4.05 -0.37
N LYS A 99 -23.85 5.33 -0.62
CA LYS A 99 -24.05 5.97 -1.93
C LYS A 99 -23.27 5.33 -3.08
N HIS A 100 -22.26 4.51 -2.77
CA HIS A 100 -21.45 3.74 -3.72
C HIS A 100 -21.79 2.25 -3.71
N ASN A 101 -22.89 1.87 -3.06
CA ASN A 101 -23.36 0.51 -2.96
C ASN A 101 -23.63 -0.11 -4.34
N ALA A 102 -23.31 -1.40 -4.47
CA ALA A 102 -23.47 -2.19 -5.70
C ALA A 102 -22.78 -1.64 -6.96
N GLN A 103 -21.98 -0.59 -6.85
CA GLN A 103 -21.17 -0.06 -7.93
C GLN A 103 -19.81 -0.74 -7.99
N SER A 104 -19.18 -0.73 -9.17
CA SER A 104 -17.77 -1.13 -9.28
C SER A 104 -16.89 -0.10 -8.58
N ILE A 105 -16.07 -0.56 -7.65
CA ILE A 105 -15.10 0.24 -6.92
C ILE A 105 -13.71 -0.36 -7.08
N TYR A 106 -12.70 0.47 -6.98
CA TYR A 106 -11.29 0.12 -7.19
C TYR A 106 -10.54 0.26 -5.88
N TYR A 107 -9.59 -0.63 -5.62
CA TYR A 107 -8.78 -0.59 -4.42
C TYR A 107 -7.32 -0.87 -4.72
N ARG A 108 -6.44 -0.37 -3.86
CA ARG A 108 -4.99 -0.60 -3.91
C ARG A 108 -4.37 -0.49 -2.53
N PHE A 109 -3.18 -1.07 -2.39
CA PHE A 109 -2.32 -0.92 -1.23
C PHE A 109 -1.08 -0.12 -1.60
N ILE A 110 -0.48 0.54 -0.60
CA ILE A 110 0.67 1.42 -0.78
C ILE A 110 1.66 1.15 0.36
N VAL A 111 2.92 0.93 0.02
CA VAL A 111 4.03 0.81 0.97
C VAL A 111 5.20 1.61 0.45
N ASN A 112 5.72 2.56 1.22
CA ASN A 112 6.85 3.42 0.81
C ASN A 112 6.69 4.01 -0.61
N ASN A 113 5.51 4.55 -0.93
CA ASN A 113 5.14 5.07 -2.26
C ASN A 113 5.13 4.04 -3.41
N ILE A 114 5.28 2.75 -3.10
CA ILE A 114 5.12 1.68 -4.07
C ILE A 114 3.66 1.22 -4.03
N PHE A 115 3.00 1.22 -5.18
CA PHE A 115 1.60 0.84 -5.32
C PHE A 115 1.47 -0.63 -5.71
N SER A 116 0.46 -1.28 -5.14
CA SER A 116 0.01 -2.60 -5.62
C SER A 116 -0.65 -2.48 -7.00
N PRO A 117 -0.91 -3.59 -7.69
CA PRO A 117 -1.91 -3.63 -8.74
C PRO A 117 -3.24 -3.03 -8.27
N ILE A 118 -4.09 -2.60 -9.21
CA ILE A 118 -5.45 -2.11 -8.92
C ILE A 118 -6.41 -3.30 -8.95
N GLY A 119 -7.13 -3.51 -7.85
CA GLY A 119 -8.22 -4.46 -7.78
C GLY A 119 -9.57 -3.81 -8.05
N THR A 120 -10.53 -4.60 -8.48
CA THR A 120 -11.93 -4.20 -8.65
C THR A 120 -12.82 -5.06 -7.79
N THR A 121 -13.78 -4.45 -7.11
CA THR A 121 -14.74 -5.16 -6.27
C THR A 121 -16.11 -4.45 -6.25
N LYS A 122 -17.07 -5.00 -5.52
CA LYS A 122 -18.41 -4.43 -5.31
C LYS A 122 -18.88 -4.76 -3.90
N THR A 123 -19.75 -3.94 -3.34
CA THR A 123 -20.58 -4.29 -2.20
C THR A 123 -21.89 -4.95 -2.66
N LEU A 124 -22.61 -5.57 -1.73
CA LEU A 124 -23.95 -6.11 -2.00
C LEU A 124 -24.96 -4.97 -2.16
N PRO A 125 -26.01 -5.12 -3.01
CA PRO A 125 -27.08 -4.15 -3.12
C PRO A 125 -27.89 -4.10 -1.82
N THR A 126 -28.46 -2.95 -1.51
CA THR A 126 -29.37 -2.77 -0.36
C THR A 126 -30.80 -3.26 -0.62
N SER A 127 -31.18 -3.43 -1.89
CA SER A 127 -32.47 -3.99 -2.31
C SER A 127 -32.29 -5.40 -2.88
N ASN A 128 -33.35 -6.20 -2.85
CA ASN A 128 -33.32 -7.53 -3.45
C ASN A 128 -33.10 -7.41 -4.96
N PRO A 129 -32.04 -8.06 -5.50
CA PRO A 129 -31.76 -8.01 -6.93
C PRO A 129 -32.80 -8.85 -7.70
N VAL A 130 -33.27 -8.32 -8.82
CA VAL A 130 -34.16 -9.06 -9.74
C VAL A 130 -33.43 -10.22 -10.43
N LYS A 131 -32.11 -10.11 -10.57
CA LYS A 131 -31.26 -11.13 -11.19
C LYS A 131 -30.00 -11.33 -10.38
N PHE A 132 -29.67 -12.61 -10.15
CA PHE A 132 -28.45 -13.05 -9.50
C PHE A 132 -27.64 -13.93 -10.46
N ASN A 133 -26.36 -13.62 -10.66
CA ASN A 133 -25.44 -14.47 -11.41
C ASN A 133 -24.40 -15.03 -10.46
N LEU A 134 -24.25 -16.35 -10.43
CA LEU A 134 -23.24 -17.05 -9.65
C LEU A 134 -22.20 -17.65 -10.60
N ALA A 135 -20.93 -17.41 -10.31
CA ALA A 135 -19.82 -18.09 -10.95
C ALA A 135 -19.03 -18.87 -9.88
N PHE A 136 -18.67 -20.07 -10.18
CA PHE A 136 -17.77 -20.88 -9.34
C PHE A 136 -16.72 -21.56 -10.20
N CYS A 137 -15.55 -21.77 -9.63
CA CYS A 137 -14.45 -22.48 -10.28
C CYS A 137 -13.76 -23.38 -9.26
N SER A 138 -13.15 -24.46 -9.74
CA SER A 138 -12.30 -25.33 -8.94
C SER A 138 -10.82 -24.93 -9.08
N CYS A 139 -9.96 -25.60 -8.30
CA CYS A 139 -8.52 -25.36 -8.33
C CYS A 139 -7.95 -25.46 -9.75
N SER A 140 -7.07 -24.54 -10.10
CA SER A 140 -6.21 -24.66 -11.27
C SER A 140 -4.96 -25.46 -10.91
N ASN A 141 -4.58 -26.43 -11.73
CA ASN A 141 -3.24 -27.05 -11.68
C ASN A 141 -2.24 -26.10 -12.32
N TYR A 142 -1.10 -25.92 -11.66
CA TYR A 142 0.07 -25.20 -12.19
C TYR A 142 1.05 -26.22 -12.78
#